data_18fa596347eb304e91bab0b7be878bc7
#
_entry.id   18fa596347eb304e91bab0b7be878bc7
#
_cell.length_a   1.000
_cell.length_b   1.000
_cell.length_c   1.000
_cell.angle_alpha   90.00
_cell.angle_beta   90.00
_cell.angle_gamma   90.00
#
_symmetry.space_group_name_H-M   'P 1'
#
loop_
_entity.id
_entity.type
_entity.pdbx_description
1 polymer ?
#
loop_
_entity_poly.entity_id
_entity_poly.type
_entity_poly.pdbx_seq_one_letter_code
_entity_poly.pdbx_strand_id
1 'polypeptide(L)'
;GIEVISSNYPGTTVEYTLGKTTIGKESSEVIDPPGVYSIEPSCRAEEVTREIFEEGADVVVNVVDATNLERNLNLTLQILERGLPTVVVLNLWDVATRTGINIDVEALERELGVPVLPAVAVSGQGIRELVEAIPTARVPPTVRFESADQRWARVGEIVERSQRVVHKHPTILEKLEEATIKPLFGVPFGLFVLYLSFTGVIRLGEFLIDTILDPAFAVYGSWITGVVGQHASGLLRDILIGTSPEIETSFGLLTTGLYVPLGMVMPFVIPFYIVLGVLEDVGYLPRISVLVDALMHRVGLHGAAIVPCILGLGCNVPGVMATRVLESPKQRYLAATLMAVSVPCAAQNAMIWGLLGPFGLRYIAIVYGTLALVFITAGFILSRIIGGESPEIFLEIPPYRVPDGRALFKKTWMRSKHFLKEAVPYVLLGVFLMNVLFIIGVVDAVGSLAEPVVTGLFGLPKDAAATMIVGFLRKDVAVGMLAPLGMTAGQLVVASVVLAMYFPCVATFAVFMKELGLKNTARSALIMVSAATIVGTILNAILTI
;
A
#
# COMPACT_ATOMS: atom_id res chain seq x y z
N GLY A 1 23.59 -6.64 9.67
CA GLY A 1 22.22 -6.51 10.04
C GLY A 1 22.06 -5.60 11.25
N ILE A 2 21.38 -4.49 11.05
CA ILE A 2 20.99 -3.60 12.15
C ILE A 2 19.61 -4.06 12.60
N GLU A 3 19.40 -4.26 13.91
CA GLU A 3 18.06 -4.33 14.46
C GLU A 3 17.47 -2.92 14.45
N VAL A 4 16.42 -2.74 13.67
CA VAL A 4 15.79 -1.44 13.44
C VAL A 4 14.45 -1.41 14.16
N ILE A 5 14.21 -0.40 14.95
CA ILE A 5 12.94 -0.14 15.63
C ILE A 5 12.35 1.12 15.00
N SER A 6 11.18 1.00 14.38
CA SER A 6 10.39 2.17 13.99
C SER A 6 9.73 2.76 15.23
N SER A 7 9.85 4.06 15.41
CA SER A 7 9.27 4.82 16.53
C SER A 7 8.60 6.07 16.00
N ASN A 8 7.51 6.50 16.65
CA ASN A 8 6.88 7.77 16.34
C ASN A 8 7.51 8.87 17.22
N TYR A 9 7.79 10.02 16.63
CA TYR A 9 8.20 11.17 17.41
C TYR A 9 7.07 11.59 18.37
N PRO A 10 7.36 11.91 19.66
CA PRO A 10 6.33 12.19 20.66
C PRO A 10 5.33 13.26 20.19
N GLY A 11 4.04 12.92 20.19
CA GLY A 11 2.95 13.82 19.76
C GLY A 11 2.72 13.93 18.25
N THR A 12 3.34 13.08 17.43
CA THR A 12 3.22 13.09 15.98
C THR A 12 2.86 11.72 15.40
N THR A 13 2.35 11.69 14.17
CA THR A 13 2.14 10.47 13.38
C THR A 13 3.30 10.19 12.43
N VAL A 14 4.35 11.00 12.47
CA VAL A 14 5.53 10.86 11.62
C VAL A 14 6.49 9.86 12.27
N GLU A 15 6.84 8.81 11.54
CA GLU A 15 7.72 7.74 11.99
C GLU A 15 9.17 8.09 11.64
N TYR A 16 10.08 7.86 12.58
CA TYR A 16 11.51 7.82 12.34
C TYR A 16 12.07 6.46 12.78
N THR A 17 13.23 6.12 12.28
CA THR A 17 13.79 4.80 12.50
C THR A 17 15.05 4.87 13.35
N LEU A 18 15.08 4.10 14.44
CA LEU A 18 16.23 3.94 15.30
C LEU A 18 16.91 2.60 15.07
N GLY A 19 18.22 2.61 14.89
CA GLY A 19 19.02 1.41 14.76
C GLY A 19 20.30 1.48 15.59
N LYS A 20 20.74 0.33 16.12
CA LYS A 20 22.05 0.22 16.79
C LYS A 20 23.04 -0.51 15.89
N THR A 21 24.20 0.06 15.72
CA THR A 21 25.29 -0.53 14.93
C THR A 21 26.63 -0.31 15.64
N THR A 22 27.67 -0.97 15.14
CA THR A 22 29.04 -0.75 15.61
C THR A 22 29.83 -0.09 14.49
N ILE A 23 30.35 1.10 14.75
CA ILE A 23 31.22 1.85 13.85
C ILE A 23 32.63 1.82 14.44
N GLY A 24 33.55 1.16 13.73
CA GLY A 24 34.88 0.90 14.29
C GLY A 24 34.83 -0.03 15.53
N LYS A 25 35.06 0.51 16.72
CA LYS A 25 34.97 -0.22 17.99
C LYS A 25 33.89 0.29 18.93
N GLU A 26 33.14 1.29 18.51
CA GLU A 26 32.14 1.96 19.33
C GLU A 26 30.73 1.55 18.94
N SER A 27 29.87 1.36 19.94
CA SER A 27 28.44 1.15 19.70
C SER A 27 27.79 2.50 19.39
N SER A 28 27.18 2.60 18.23
CA SER A 28 26.56 3.84 17.73
C SER A 28 25.07 3.64 17.52
N GLU A 29 24.31 4.67 17.81
CA GLU A 29 22.89 4.75 17.49
C GLU A 29 22.71 5.52 16.18
N VAL A 30 21.96 4.93 15.25
CA VAL A 30 21.67 5.53 13.94
C VAL A 30 20.22 5.96 13.93
N ILE A 31 19.98 7.24 13.69
CA ILE A 31 18.65 7.83 13.55
C ILE A 31 18.42 8.09 12.06
N ASP A 32 17.36 7.53 11.51
CA ASP A 32 16.90 7.77 10.14
C ASP A 32 15.63 8.63 10.21
N PRO A 33 15.77 9.97 10.03
CA PRO A 33 14.65 10.89 10.05
C PRO A 33 13.80 10.74 8.79
N PRO A 34 12.58 11.28 8.76
CA PRO A 34 11.78 11.36 7.56
C PRO A 34 12.55 12.05 6.42
N GLY A 35 12.43 11.52 5.19
CA GLY A 35 13.08 12.10 4.02
C GLY A 35 12.56 13.51 3.73
N VAL A 36 13.45 14.49 3.68
CA VAL A 36 13.11 15.90 3.43
C VAL A 36 14.08 16.51 2.43
N TYR A 37 13.64 17.57 1.77
CA TYR A 37 14.47 18.37 0.85
C TYR A 37 14.88 19.71 1.44
N SER A 38 14.34 20.06 2.61
CA SER A 38 14.65 21.27 3.34
C SER A 38 14.46 21.02 4.83
N ILE A 39 15.24 21.73 5.65
CA ILE A 39 15.06 21.77 7.12
C ILE A 39 14.15 22.95 7.52
N GLU A 40 13.85 23.86 6.59
CA GLU A 40 12.88 24.94 6.81
C GLU A 40 11.46 24.34 6.79
N PRO A 41 10.71 24.38 7.91
CA PRO A 41 9.50 23.58 8.06
C PRO A 41 8.35 24.12 7.21
N SER A 42 8.01 23.40 6.17
CA SER A 42 6.79 23.58 5.37
C SER A 42 5.79 22.45 5.59
N CYS A 43 6.26 21.31 6.10
CA CYS A 43 5.42 20.16 6.43
C CYS A 43 5.88 19.52 7.76
N ARG A 44 5.03 18.60 8.28
CA ARG A 44 5.29 17.94 9.57
C ARG A 44 6.55 17.06 9.58
N ALA A 45 6.90 16.47 8.44
CA ALA A 45 8.13 15.69 8.30
C ALA A 45 9.37 16.55 8.50
N GLU A 46 9.37 17.76 7.91
CA GLU A 46 10.47 18.75 8.06
C GLU A 46 10.56 19.29 9.49
N GLU A 47 9.42 19.47 10.18
CA GLU A 47 9.43 19.84 11.60
C GLU A 47 10.12 18.76 12.46
N VAL A 48 9.74 17.48 12.29
CA VAL A 48 10.34 16.37 13.05
C VAL A 48 11.83 16.23 12.73
N THR A 49 12.21 16.34 11.47
CA THR A 49 13.61 16.31 11.07
C THR A 49 14.39 17.46 11.70
N ARG A 50 13.83 18.67 11.73
CA ARG A 50 14.45 19.83 12.40
C ARG A 50 14.62 19.60 13.90
N GLU A 51 13.59 19.06 14.58
CA GLU A 51 13.65 18.76 16.02
C GLU A 51 14.77 17.75 16.33
N ILE A 52 14.91 16.68 15.50
CA ILE A 52 16.01 15.71 15.62
C ILE A 52 17.39 16.38 15.45
N PHE A 53 17.53 17.32 14.53
CA PHE A 53 18.76 18.09 14.37
C PHE A 53 19.04 19.03 15.56
N GLU A 54 18.00 19.59 16.19
CA GLU A 54 18.13 20.45 17.39
C GLU A 54 18.51 19.66 18.65
N GLU A 55 18.13 18.38 18.73
CA GLU A 55 18.57 17.46 19.79
C GLU A 55 20.09 17.16 19.69
N GLY A 56 20.67 17.32 18.49
CA GLY A 56 22.10 17.16 18.22
C GLY A 56 22.43 15.76 17.70
N ALA A 57 23.48 15.72 16.88
CA ALA A 57 24.07 14.49 16.36
C ALA A 57 25.58 14.61 16.37
N ASP A 58 26.29 13.52 16.68
CA ASP A 58 27.75 13.50 16.64
C ASP A 58 28.29 13.60 15.22
N VAL A 59 27.61 12.94 14.28
CA VAL A 59 27.91 12.96 12.84
C VAL A 59 26.63 12.88 12.02
N VAL A 60 26.55 13.67 10.98
CA VAL A 60 25.47 13.62 9.98
C VAL A 60 25.96 12.94 8.71
N VAL A 61 25.27 11.90 8.30
CA VAL A 61 25.47 11.26 6.99
C VAL A 61 24.40 11.79 6.04
N ASN A 62 24.77 12.71 5.17
CA ASN A 62 23.85 13.28 4.19
C ASN A 62 23.88 12.48 2.88
N VAL A 63 22.80 11.78 2.58
CA VAL A 63 22.65 10.97 1.37
C VAL A 63 22.05 11.82 0.26
N VAL A 64 22.84 12.06 -0.77
CA VAL A 64 22.54 12.90 -1.93
C VAL A 64 22.32 12.03 -3.16
N ASP A 65 21.28 12.29 -3.93
CA ASP A 65 21.09 11.67 -5.25
C ASP A 65 22.05 12.29 -6.27
N ALA A 66 23.02 11.50 -6.74
CA ALA A 66 24.00 11.93 -7.74
C ALA A 66 23.37 12.26 -9.10
N THR A 67 22.16 11.81 -9.39
CA THR A 67 21.46 12.13 -10.64
C THR A 67 20.76 13.48 -10.59
N ASN A 68 20.56 14.03 -9.37
CA ASN A 68 19.88 15.31 -9.14
C ASN A 68 20.61 16.15 -8.09
N LEU A 69 21.90 16.42 -8.37
CA LEU A 69 22.80 17.06 -7.44
C LEU A 69 22.31 18.45 -7.01
N GLU A 70 21.84 19.27 -7.95
CA GLU A 70 21.41 20.64 -7.71
C GLU A 70 20.33 20.71 -6.63
N ARG A 71 19.29 19.89 -6.74
CA ARG A 71 18.19 19.87 -5.77
C ARG A 71 18.63 19.43 -4.36
N ASN A 72 19.46 18.40 -4.31
CA ASN A 72 19.91 17.82 -3.05
C ASN A 72 20.93 18.69 -2.31
N LEU A 73 21.74 19.48 -3.03
CA LEU A 73 22.72 20.38 -2.44
C LEU A 73 22.08 21.50 -1.61
N ASN A 74 20.84 21.89 -1.89
CA ASN A 74 20.14 22.87 -1.06
C ASN A 74 20.02 22.39 0.40
N LEU A 75 19.58 21.14 0.61
CA LEU A 75 19.54 20.53 1.94
C LEU A 75 20.95 20.36 2.51
N THR A 76 21.92 19.93 1.68
CA THR A 76 23.31 19.80 2.09
C THR A 76 23.85 21.11 2.68
N LEU A 77 23.65 22.24 2.01
CA LEU A 77 24.09 23.53 2.51
C LEU A 77 23.39 23.94 3.81
N GLN A 78 22.09 23.65 3.98
CA GLN A 78 21.37 23.87 5.23
C GLN A 78 21.93 23.06 6.41
N ILE A 79 22.37 21.80 6.15
CA ILE A 79 23.04 20.97 7.16
C ILE A 79 24.39 21.57 7.53
N LEU A 80 25.19 22.00 6.53
CA LEU A 80 26.52 22.59 6.75
C LEU A 80 26.43 23.93 7.52
N GLU A 81 25.39 24.74 7.30
CA GLU A 81 25.15 25.97 8.08
C GLU A 81 25.03 25.72 9.60
N ARG A 82 24.64 24.51 10.02
CA ARG A 82 24.50 24.13 11.44
C ARG A 82 25.82 23.75 12.10
N GLY A 83 26.89 23.61 11.32
CA GLY A 83 28.20 23.33 11.84
C GLY A 83 28.39 21.95 12.46
N LEU A 84 27.60 20.96 12.03
CA LEU A 84 27.70 19.56 12.48
C LEU A 84 28.75 18.80 11.67
N PRO A 85 29.53 17.89 12.28
CA PRO A 85 30.41 17.01 11.54
C PRO A 85 29.58 16.22 10.48
N THR A 86 29.94 16.36 9.20
CA THR A 86 29.12 15.84 8.09
C THR A 86 29.96 15.03 7.13
N VAL A 87 29.37 13.94 6.61
CA VAL A 87 29.86 13.16 5.47
C VAL A 87 28.76 13.16 4.40
N VAL A 88 29.10 13.50 3.18
CA VAL A 88 28.18 13.48 2.03
C VAL A 88 28.36 12.20 1.24
N VAL A 89 27.26 11.50 0.96
CA VAL A 89 27.24 10.26 0.18
C VAL A 89 26.49 10.49 -1.13
N LEU A 90 27.16 10.39 -2.25
CA LEU A 90 26.57 10.48 -3.58
C LEU A 90 26.02 9.10 -3.97
N ASN A 91 24.78 8.84 -3.61
CA ASN A 91 24.10 7.59 -3.95
C ASN A 91 23.63 7.63 -5.42
N LEU A 92 23.25 6.47 -5.97
CA LEU A 92 22.90 6.31 -7.38
C LEU A 92 24.04 6.64 -8.35
N TRP A 93 25.28 6.47 -7.90
CA TRP A 93 26.48 6.78 -8.67
C TRP A 93 26.56 6.06 -10.02
N ASP A 94 26.13 4.80 -10.05
CA ASP A 94 26.05 3.98 -11.28
C ASP A 94 25.08 4.57 -12.29
N VAL A 95 23.97 5.14 -11.82
CA VAL A 95 22.95 5.78 -12.66
C VAL A 95 23.48 7.11 -13.21
N ALA A 96 24.03 7.96 -12.36
CA ALA A 96 24.61 9.23 -12.78
C ALA A 96 25.67 9.03 -13.87
N THR A 97 26.59 8.09 -13.65
CA THR A 97 27.62 7.75 -14.66
C THR A 97 27.01 7.23 -15.96
N ARG A 98 25.99 6.38 -15.88
CA ARG A 98 25.30 5.83 -17.06
C ARG A 98 24.56 6.91 -17.85
N THR A 99 23.92 7.85 -17.18
CA THR A 99 23.16 8.95 -17.81
C THR A 99 24.07 10.07 -18.33
N GLY A 100 25.40 9.95 -18.14
CA GLY A 100 26.36 10.93 -18.63
C GLY A 100 26.58 12.11 -17.69
N ILE A 101 26.13 12.01 -16.46
CA ILE A 101 26.41 12.96 -15.39
C ILE A 101 27.77 12.59 -14.79
N ASN A 102 28.79 13.41 -15.04
CA ASN A 102 30.10 13.24 -14.46
C ASN A 102 30.29 14.27 -13.34
N ILE A 103 30.43 13.78 -12.12
CA ILE A 103 30.69 14.60 -10.94
C ILE A 103 32.15 14.46 -10.55
N ASP A 104 32.84 15.59 -10.44
CA ASP A 104 34.18 15.66 -9.89
C ASP A 104 34.06 15.67 -8.35
N VAL A 105 34.26 14.49 -7.76
CA VAL A 105 34.12 14.26 -6.32
C VAL A 105 35.09 15.11 -5.52
N GLU A 106 36.35 15.26 -6.01
CA GLU A 106 37.38 16.06 -5.33
C GLU A 106 37.07 17.56 -5.39
N ALA A 107 36.50 18.04 -6.50
CA ALA A 107 36.03 19.41 -6.61
C ALA A 107 34.86 19.66 -5.66
N LEU A 108 33.90 18.74 -5.60
CA LEU A 108 32.74 18.85 -4.71
C LEU A 108 33.16 18.81 -3.23
N GLU A 109 34.09 17.94 -2.86
CA GLU A 109 34.65 17.88 -1.51
C GLU A 109 35.34 19.21 -1.10
N ARG A 110 36.07 19.82 -2.05
CA ARG A 110 36.72 21.15 -1.81
C ARG A 110 35.70 22.27 -1.65
N GLU A 111 34.63 22.27 -2.43
CA GLU A 111 33.57 23.28 -2.38
C GLU A 111 32.69 23.17 -1.13
N LEU A 112 32.43 21.95 -0.63
CA LEU A 112 31.64 21.69 0.56
C LEU A 112 32.47 21.70 1.87
N GLY A 113 33.79 21.42 1.78
CA GLY A 113 34.69 21.35 2.92
C GLY A 113 34.50 20.12 3.82
N VAL A 114 33.76 19.12 3.36
CA VAL A 114 33.46 17.86 4.07
C VAL A 114 33.71 16.66 3.15
N PRO A 115 33.98 15.46 3.69
CA PRO A 115 34.19 14.26 2.87
C PRO A 115 32.98 13.95 1.97
N VAL A 116 33.27 13.62 0.70
CA VAL A 116 32.26 13.25 -0.30
C VAL A 116 32.60 11.88 -0.87
N LEU A 117 31.65 10.95 -0.81
CA LEU A 117 31.87 9.55 -1.19
C LEU A 117 30.83 9.07 -2.21
N PRO A 118 31.24 8.51 -3.36
CA PRO A 118 30.31 7.86 -4.28
C PRO A 118 29.86 6.51 -3.71
N ALA A 119 28.56 6.21 -3.85
CA ALA A 119 28.00 4.96 -3.39
C ALA A 119 26.90 4.43 -4.31
N VAL A 120 26.71 3.11 -4.25
CA VAL A 120 25.56 2.40 -4.84
C VAL A 120 24.98 1.52 -3.74
N ALA A 121 24.03 2.05 -2.99
CA ALA A 121 23.49 1.42 -1.79
C ALA A 121 22.91 0.00 -2.06
N VAL A 122 22.29 -0.21 -3.23
CA VAL A 122 21.70 -1.52 -3.61
C VAL A 122 22.75 -2.62 -3.75
N SER A 123 23.92 -2.30 -4.31
CA SER A 123 25.03 -3.26 -4.47
C SER A 123 25.97 -3.32 -3.26
N GLY A 124 25.86 -2.35 -2.36
CA GLY A 124 26.78 -2.18 -1.24
C GLY A 124 28.11 -1.51 -1.59
N GLN A 125 28.28 -1.05 -2.84
CA GLN A 125 29.47 -0.32 -3.26
C GLN A 125 29.57 1.02 -2.54
N GLY A 126 30.75 1.39 -2.01
CA GLY A 126 30.97 2.63 -1.28
C GLY A 126 30.53 2.60 0.20
N ILE A 127 29.84 1.55 0.66
CA ILE A 127 29.35 1.45 2.05
C ILE A 127 30.49 1.24 3.04
N ARG A 128 31.50 0.46 2.65
CA ARG A 128 32.67 0.26 3.52
C ARG A 128 33.46 1.54 3.70
N GLU A 129 33.70 2.25 2.62
CA GLU A 129 34.39 3.54 2.57
C GLU A 129 33.61 4.58 3.40
N LEU A 130 32.26 4.56 3.34
CA LEU A 130 31.43 5.39 4.18
C LEU A 130 31.64 5.10 5.68
N VAL A 131 31.59 3.83 6.10
CA VAL A 131 31.79 3.46 7.51
C VAL A 131 33.18 3.87 8.00
N GLU A 132 34.20 3.77 7.15
CA GLU A 132 35.56 4.22 7.45
C GLU A 132 35.68 5.75 7.50
N ALA A 133 34.83 6.50 6.79
CA ALA A 133 34.84 7.97 6.76
C ALA A 133 34.08 8.61 7.94
N ILE A 134 33.07 7.96 8.51
CA ILE A 134 32.27 8.52 9.62
C ILE A 134 33.15 9.00 10.78
N PRO A 135 34.14 8.26 11.29
CA PRO A 135 35.01 8.74 12.36
C PRO A 135 35.91 9.93 11.95
N THR A 136 36.05 10.18 10.65
CA THR A 136 36.89 11.28 10.10
C THR A 136 36.04 12.47 9.66
N ALA A 137 34.74 12.46 9.97
CA ALA A 137 33.81 13.53 9.62
C ALA A 137 34.35 14.88 10.11
N ARG A 138 34.23 15.91 9.28
CA ARG A 138 34.73 17.25 9.58
C ARG A 138 33.57 18.19 9.84
N VAL A 139 33.84 19.15 10.75
CA VAL A 139 32.97 20.32 10.88
C VAL A 139 33.24 21.22 9.67
N PRO A 140 32.21 21.57 8.88
CA PRO A 140 32.40 22.42 7.71
C PRO A 140 32.86 23.81 8.11
N PRO A 141 33.51 24.56 7.21
CA PRO A 141 33.71 25.98 7.39
C PRO A 141 32.36 26.66 7.60
N THR A 142 32.30 27.59 8.56
CA THR A 142 31.06 28.29 8.89
C THR A 142 30.58 29.10 7.68
N VAL A 143 29.60 28.62 6.99
CA VAL A 143 28.93 29.34 5.89
C VAL A 143 27.55 29.76 6.40
N ARG A 144 27.18 31.04 6.23
CA ARG A 144 25.86 31.55 6.56
C ARG A 144 25.29 32.23 5.32
N PHE A 145 24.04 31.91 5.00
CA PHE A 145 23.30 32.56 3.92
C PHE A 145 22.27 33.50 4.53
N GLU A 146 22.20 34.73 4.00
CA GLU A 146 21.21 35.72 4.46
C GLU A 146 19.81 35.45 3.89
N SER A 147 19.73 34.68 2.80
CA SER A 147 18.46 34.33 2.15
C SER A 147 18.53 32.98 1.41
N ALA A 148 17.37 32.39 1.13
CA ALA A 148 17.25 31.21 0.31
C ALA A 148 17.82 31.43 -1.11
N ASP A 149 17.65 32.63 -1.68
CA ASP A 149 18.17 32.97 -3.00
C ASP A 149 19.69 32.93 -3.07
N GLN A 150 20.39 33.42 -2.02
CA GLN A 150 21.85 33.31 -1.94
C GLN A 150 22.31 31.85 -1.85
N ARG A 151 21.58 31.04 -1.10
CA ARG A 151 21.86 29.60 -0.98
C ARG A 151 21.71 28.89 -2.34
N TRP A 152 20.63 29.19 -3.06
CA TRP A 152 20.42 28.65 -4.40
C TRP A 152 21.46 29.12 -5.42
N ALA A 153 21.87 30.38 -5.36
CA ALA A 153 22.96 30.88 -6.19
C ALA A 153 24.27 30.11 -5.90
N ARG A 154 24.57 29.84 -4.62
CA ARG A 154 25.74 29.03 -4.25
C ARG A 154 25.65 27.59 -4.72
N VAL A 155 24.45 26.98 -4.67
CA VAL A 155 24.20 25.65 -5.25
C VAL A 155 24.56 25.64 -6.74
N GLY A 156 24.10 26.64 -7.49
CA GLY A 156 24.41 26.78 -8.92
C GLY A 156 25.92 26.84 -9.20
N GLU A 157 26.67 27.64 -8.43
CA GLU A 157 28.13 27.75 -8.55
C GLU A 157 28.84 26.41 -8.27
N ILE A 158 28.40 25.68 -7.23
CA ILE A 158 29.00 24.39 -6.87
C ILE A 158 28.73 23.37 -8.00
N VAL A 159 27.51 23.31 -8.50
CA VAL A 159 27.12 22.40 -9.61
C VAL A 159 27.92 22.72 -10.88
N GLU A 160 28.03 23.99 -11.26
CA GLU A 160 28.80 24.41 -12.44
C GLU A 160 30.27 23.99 -12.36
N ARG A 161 30.88 24.03 -11.16
CA ARG A 161 32.28 23.68 -10.95
C ARG A 161 32.53 22.18 -10.80
N SER A 162 31.55 21.45 -10.25
CA SER A 162 31.73 20.04 -9.88
C SER A 162 31.03 19.06 -10.82
N GLN A 163 30.08 19.51 -11.65
CA GLN A 163 29.28 18.63 -12.49
C GLN A 163 29.45 18.97 -13.98
N ARG A 164 29.62 17.95 -14.80
CA ARG A 164 29.59 18.07 -16.26
C ARG A 164 28.59 17.07 -16.83
N VAL A 165 27.64 17.57 -17.58
CA VAL A 165 26.67 16.72 -18.29
C VAL A 165 27.13 16.53 -19.72
N VAL A 166 27.47 15.30 -20.08
CA VAL A 166 27.82 14.93 -21.46
C VAL A 166 26.55 14.51 -22.17
N HIS A 167 26.15 15.26 -23.21
CA HIS A 167 25.03 14.90 -24.06
C HIS A 167 25.29 13.52 -24.70
N LYS A 168 24.61 12.51 -24.25
CA LYS A 168 24.52 11.20 -24.91
C LYS A 168 23.24 11.15 -25.75
N HIS A 169 23.29 10.53 -26.91
CA HIS A 169 22.06 10.23 -27.64
C HIS A 169 21.15 9.34 -26.77
N PRO A 170 19.87 9.66 -26.66
CA PRO A 170 18.96 8.90 -25.83
C PRO A 170 18.95 7.43 -26.27
N THR A 171 19.22 6.56 -25.33
CA THR A 171 19.17 5.11 -25.53
C THR A 171 17.73 4.66 -25.79
N ILE A 172 17.55 3.43 -26.29
CA ILE A 172 16.21 2.85 -26.49
C ILE A 172 15.45 2.82 -25.15
N LEU A 173 16.15 2.57 -24.04
CA LEU A 173 15.58 2.55 -22.70
C LEU A 173 15.05 3.93 -22.28
N GLU A 174 15.82 5.00 -22.50
CA GLU A 174 15.41 6.37 -22.19
C GLU A 174 14.21 6.83 -23.04
N LYS A 175 14.15 6.42 -24.31
CA LYS A 175 12.97 6.66 -25.15
C LYS A 175 11.72 5.92 -24.62
N LEU A 176 11.91 4.73 -24.08
CA LEU A 176 10.84 3.94 -23.48
C LEU A 176 10.40 4.55 -22.13
N GLU A 177 11.34 5.06 -21.35
CA GLU A 177 11.10 5.83 -20.13
C GLU A 177 10.23 7.05 -20.41
N GLU A 178 10.58 7.84 -21.40
CA GLU A 178 9.81 9.02 -21.80
C GLU A 178 8.43 8.64 -22.38
N ALA A 179 8.35 7.59 -23.19
CA ALA A 179 7.09 7.13 -23.78
C ALA A 179 6.10 6.65 -22.71
N THR A 180 6.58 5.98 -21.66
CA THR A 180 5.71 5.47 -20.58
C THR A 180 5.14 6.54 -19.66
N ILE A 181 5.65 7.78 -19.69
CA ILE A 181 5.11 8.92 -18.97
C ILE A 181 4.07 9.67 -19.81
N LYS A 182 4.15 9.59 -21.15
CA LYS A 182 3.21 10.27 -22.04
C LYS A 182 1.84 9.57 -22.01
N PRO A 183 0.71 10.28 -21.74
CA PRO A 183 -0.60 9.65 -21.55
C PRO A 183 -1.04 8.75 -22.70
N LEU A 184 -0.76 9.14 -23.94
CA LEU A 184 -1.18 8.39 -25.14
C LEU A 184 -0.62 6.97 -25.20
N PHE A 185 0.61 6.76 -24.78
CA PHE A 185 1.27 5.45 -24.76
C PHE A 185 1.29 4.86 -23.34
N GLY A 186 1.53 5.70 -22.33
CA GLY A 186 1.65 5.29 -20.92
C GLY A 186 0.37 4.68 -20.36
N VAL A 187 -0.81 5.22 -20.69
CA VAL A 187 -2.09 4.68 -20.19
C VAL A 187 -2.39 3.28 -20.75
N PRO A 188 -2.35 3.01 -22.08
CA PRO A 188 -2.52 1.67 -22.59
C PRO A 188 -1.48 0.67 -22.08
N PHE A 189 -0.22 1.10 -22.01
CA PHE A 189 0.87 0.28 -21.48
C PHE A 189 0.67 -0.02 -19.98
N GLY A 190 0.23 0.98 -19.21
CA GLY A 190 -0.10 0.81 -17.79
C GLY A 190 -1.22 -0.19 -17.55
N LEU A 191 -2.28 -0.10 -18.33
CA LEU A 191 -3.39 -1.05 -18.28
C LEU A 191 -2.93 -2.47 -18.64
N PHE A 192 -2.07 -2.61 -19.64
CA PHE A 192 -1.48 -3.90 -20.01
C PHE A 192 -0.62 -4.49 -18.89
N VAL A 193 0.27 -3.69 -18.28
CA VAL A 193 1.11 -4.13 -17.14
C VAL A 193 0.25 -4.53 -15.95
N LEU A 194 -0.78 -3.74 -15.61
CA LEU A 194 -1.71 -4.06 -14.52
C LEU A 194 -2.49 -5.35 -14.81
N TYR A 195 -2.97 -5.53 -16.04
CA TYR A 195 -3.65 -6.76 -16.45
C TYR A 195 -2.76 -8.00 -16.32
N LEU A 196 -1.52 -7.90 -16.81
CA LEU A 196 -0.54 -9.00 -16.71
C LEU A 196 -0.19 -9.31 -15.25
N SER A 197 0.04 -8.29 -14.45
CA SER A 197 0.33 -8.39 -13.02
C SER A 197 -0.82 -9.08 -12.28
N PHE A 198 -2.04 -8.63 -12.51
CA PHE A 198 -3.23 -9.16 -11.86
C PHE A 198 -3.49 -10.62 -12.25
N THR A 199 -3.41 -10.92 -13.55
CA THR A 199 -3.58 -12.30 -14.06
C THR A 199 -2.49 -13.23 -13.49
N GLY A 200 -1.26 -12.76 -13.40
CA GLY A 200 -0.16 -13.52 -12.81
C GLY A 200 -0.38 -13.84 -11.33
N VAL A 201 -0.83 -12.85 -10.55
CA VAL A 201 -1.14 -13.03 -9.12
C VAL A 201 -2.27 -14.04 -8.94
N ILE A 202 -3.37 -13.90 -9.69
CA ILE A 202 -4.51 -14.82 -9.58
C ILE A 202 -4.09 -16.24 -9.93
N ARG A 203 -3.49 -16.48 -11.11
CA ARG A 203 -3.12 -17.83 -11.54
C ARG A 203 -2.12 -18.49 -10.61
N LEU A 204 -1.14 -17.73 -10.11
CA LEU A 204 -0.18 -18.29 -9.16
C LEU A 204 -0.82 -18.55 -7.80
N GLY A 205 -1.73 -17.69 -7.36
CA GLY A 205 -2.49 -17.87 -6.13
C GLY A 205 -3.39 -19.12 -6.19
N GLU A 206 -4.18 -19.28 -7.25
CA GLU A 206 -5.03 -20.45 -7.49
C GLU A 206 -4.18 -21.73 -7.57
N PHE A 207 -3.08 -21.69 -8.31
CA PHE A 207 -2.17 -22.85 -8.38
C PHE A 207 -1.65 -23.26 -6.99
N LEU A 208 -1.27 -22.31 -6.13
CA LEU A 208 -0.83 -22.59 -4.77
C LEU A 208 -1.95 -23.15 -3.89
N ILE A 209 -3.17 -22.65 -4.04
CA ILE A 209 -4.34 -23.16 -3.32
C ILE A 209 -4.64 -24.59 -3.76
N ASP A 210 -4.93 -24.81 -5.03
CA ASP A 210 -5.42 -26.09 -5.54
C ASP A 210 -4.38 -27.21 -5.41
N THR A 211 -3.09 -26.88 -5.59
CA THR A 211 -2.03 -27.90 -5.64
C THR A 211 -1.41 -28.21 -4.27
N ILE A 212 -1.33 -27.21 -3.39
CA ILE A 212 -0.55 -27.33 -2.14
C ILE A 212 -1.44 -27.20 -0.91
N LEU A 213 -2.24 -26.12 -0.85
CA LEU A 213 -2.90 -25.74 0.40
C LEU A 213 -4.20 -26.48 0.64
N ASP A 214 -5.07 -26.64 -0.36
CA ASP A 214 -6.30 -27.39 -0.18
C ASP A 214 -6.06 -28.84 0.19
N PRO A 215 -5.14 -29.60 -0.47
CA PRO A 215 -4.77 -30.93 -0.01
C PRO A 215 -4.21 -30.96 1.41
N ALA A 216 -3.37 -29.97 1.76
CA ALA A 216 -2.78 -29.89 3.10
C ALA A 216 -3.84 -29.59 4.17
N PHE A 217 -4.75 -28.65 3.90
CA PHE A 217 -5.85 -28.29 4.80
C PHE A 217 -6.94 -29.37 4.87
N ALA A 218 -7.17 -30.16 3.82
CA ALA A 218 -8.05 -31.31 3.89
C ALA A 218 -7.53 -32.38 4.89
N VAL A 219 -6.22 -32.66 4.86
CA VAL A 219 -5.58 -33.55 5.85
C VAL A 219 -5.62 -32.95 7.26
N TYR A 220 -5.25 -31.68 7.39
CA TYR A 220 -5.30 -30.95 8.66
C TYR A 220 -6.72 -30.94 9.25
N GLY A 221 -7.73 -30.66 8.44
CA GLY A 221 -9.12 -30.57 8.86
C GLY A 221 -9.68 -31.90 9.35
N SER A 222 -9.43 -32.98 8.65
CA SER A 222 -9.85 -34.31 9.09
C SER A 222 -9.18 -34.69 10.42
N TRP A 223 -7.91 -34.32 10.60
CA TRP A 223 -7.17 -34.54 11.84
C TRP A 223 -7.73 -33.70 13.01
N ILE A 224 -7.90 -32.39 12.84
CA ILE A 224 -8.32 -31.49 13.90
C ILE A 224 -9.78 -31.74 14.32
N THR A 225 -10.67 -32.03 13.37
CA THR A 225 -12.07 -32.39 13.66
C THR A 225 -12.16 -33.71 14.42
N GLY A 226 -11.30 -34.70 14.09
CA GLY A 226 -11.19 -35.95 14.84
C GLY A 226 -10.70 -35.74 16.28
N VAL A 227 -9.63 -34.97 16.47
CA VAL A 227 -9.06 -34.69 17.80
C VAL A 227 -10.03 -33.89 18.67
N VAL A 228 -10.58 -32.79 18.16
CA VAL A 228 -11.51 -31.94 18.91
C VAL A 228 -12.83 -32.66 19.16
N GLY A 229 -13.33 -33.45 18.19
CA GLY A 229 -14.55 -34.23 18.34
C GLY A 229 -14.48 -35.29 19.45
N GLN A 230 -13.27 -35.78 19.77
CA GLN A 230 -13.06 -36.73 20.86
C GLN A 230 -12.91 -36.07 22.24
N HIS A 231 -12.43 -34.82 22.30
CA HIS A 231 -12.05 -34.18 23.57
C HIS A 231 -12.96 -33.00 23.96
N ALA A 232 -13.76 -32.47 23.03
CA ALA A 232 -14.67 -31.35 23.26
C ALA A 232 -16.10 -31.70 22.84
N SER A 233 -17.09 -31.18 23.60
CA SER A 233 -18.50 -31.36 23.30
C SER A 233 -19.26 -30.04 23.49
N GLY A 234 -20.44 -29.94 22.85
CA GLY A 234 -21.31 -28.78 22.94
C GLY A 234 -20.65 -27.50 22.44
N LEU A 235 -20.89 -26.40 23.12
CA LEU A 235 -20.49 -25.05 22.72
C LEU A 235 -18.96 -24.89 22.48
N LEU A 236 -18.14 -25.59 23.26
CA LEU A 236 -16.68 -25.56 23.10
C LEU A 236 -16.25 -26.19 21.76
N ARG A 237 -16.86 -27.30 21.37
CA ARG A 237 -16.65 -27.92 20.07
C ARG A 237 -17.03 -26.96 18.94
N ASP A 238 -18.23 -26.35 19.02
CA ASP A 238 -18.77 -25.47 17.99
C ASP A 238 -17.92 -24.18 17.84
N ILE A 239 -17.32 -23.69 18.92
CA ILE A 239 -16.36 -22.57 18.85
C ILE A 239 -15.06 -22.99 18.19
N LEU A 240 -14.53 -24.17 18.49
CA LEU A 240 -13.21 -24.60 18.01
C LEU A 240 -13.24 -25.05 16.55
N ILE A 241 -14.20 -25.89 16.16
CA ILE A 241 -14.26 -26.50 14.82
C ILE A 241 -15.49 -26.09 14.01
N GLY A 242 -16.44 -25.36 14.64
CA GLY A 242 -17.66 -24.88 13.99
C GLY A 242 -18.74 -25.92 13.87
N THR A 243 -19.84 -25.53 13.21
CA THR A 243 -21.06 -26.36 13.07
C THR A 243 -21.15 -27.09 11.74
N SER A 244 -20.43 -26.64 10.69
CA SER A 244 -20.40 -27.27 9.38
C SER A 244 -19.27 -28.31 9.27
N PRO A 245 -19.45 -29.41 8.52
CA PRO A 245 -18.39 -30.40 8.27
C PRO A 245 -17.27 -29.88 7.38
N GLU A 246 -17.53 -28.84 6.58
CA GLU A 246 -16.54 -28.27 5.68
C GLU A 246 -15.70 -27.22 6.40
N ILE A 247 -14.37 -27.34 6.31
CA ILE A 247 -13.40 -26.42 6.97
C ILE A 247 -13.63 -24.97 6.55
N GLU A 248 -14.02 -24.77 5.31
CA GLU A 248 -14.18 -23.45 4.72
C GLU A 248 -15.37 -22.68 5.30
N THR A 249 -16.46 -23.37 5.60
CA THR A 249 -17.75 -22.79 6.02
C THR A 249 -18.12 -23.08 7.46
N SER A 250 -17.23 -23.74 8.21
CA SER A 250 -17.52 -24.20 9.60
C SER A 250 -17.57 -23.06 10.61
N PHE A 251 -16.96 -21.90 10.35
CA PHE A 251 -16.75 -20.78 11.27
C PHE A 251 -15.99 -21.11 12.55
N GLY A 252 -15.37 -22.29 12.63
CA GLY A 252 -14.54 -22.66 13.77
C GLY A 252 -13.22 -21.92 13.81
N LEU A 253 -12.71 -21.68 15.02
CA LEU A 253 -11.45 -20.97 15.22
C LEU A 253 -10.24 -21.73 14.67
N LEU A 254 -10.21 -23.07 14.84
CA LEU A 254 -9.13 -23.94 14.36
C LEU A 254 -9.33 -24.44 12.93
N THR A 255 -10.52 -24.26 12.36
CA THR A 255 -10.84 -24.63 10.97
C THR A 255 -10.80 -23.38 10.07
N THR A 256 -11.92 -22.72 9.87
CA THR A 256 -12.02 -21.51 9.03
C THR A 256 -11.07 -20.41 9.51
N GLY A 257 -10.89 -20.24 10.82
CA GLY A 257 -10.02 -19.22 11.41
C GLY A 257 -8.55 -19.32 10.97
N LEU A 258 -8.02 -20.55 10.80
CA LEU A 258 -6.67 -20.78 10.28
C LEU A 258 -6.64 -20.91 8.75
N TYR A 259 -7.67 -21.54 8.16
CA TYR A 259 -7.74 -21.73 6.71
C TYR A 259 -7.80 -20.40 5.96
N VAL A 260 -8.63 -19.44 6.41
CA VAL A 260 -8.78 -18.15 5.72
C VAL A 260 -7.46 -17.40 5.59
N PRO A 261 -6.70 -17.09 6.66
CA PRO A 261 -5.47 -16.31 6.51
C PRO A 261 -4.34 -17.09 5.84
N LEU A 262 -4.21 -18.40 6.09
CA LEU A 262 -3.08 -19.20 5.61
C LEU A 262 -3.39 -19.92 4.29
N GLY A 263 -4.59 -20.49 4.16
CA GLY A 263 -4.99 -21.30 3.00
C GLY A 263 -5.49 -20.46 1.83
N MET A 264 -6.17 -19.34 2.11
CA MET A 264 -6.77 -18.52 1.04
C MET A 264 -6.08 -17.19 0.81
N VAL A 265 -5.74 -16.45 1.88
CA VAL A 265 -5.24 -15.07 1.73
C VAL A 265 -3.76 -15.07 1.38
N MET A 266 -2.92 -15.86 2.07
CA MET A 266 -1.47 -15.90 1.83
C MET A 266 -1.06 -16.29 0.42
N PRO A 267 -1.71 -17.25 -0.25
CA PRO A 267 -1.39 -17.63 -1.64
C PRO A 267 -1.54 -16.49 -2.64
N PHE A 268 -2.39 -15.50 -2.37
CA PHE A 268 -2.50 -14.31 -3.19
C PHE A 268 -1.58 -13.18 -2.72
N VAL A 269 -1.35 -13.06 -1.42
CA VAL A 269 -0.53 -11.99 -0.83
C VAL A 269 0.95 -12.14 -1.20
N ILE A 270 1.50 -13.34 -1.21
CA ILE A 270 2.91 -13.58 -1.56
C ILE A 270 3.20 -13.21 -3.02
N PRO A 271 2.49 -13.77 -4.03
CA PRO A 271 2.67 -13.38 -5.43
C PRO A 271 2.45 -11.89 -5.66
N PHE A 272 1.46 -11.33 -4.96
CA PHE A 272 1.17 -9.92 -5.04
C PHE A 272 2.35 -9.05 -4.55
N TYR A 273 2.98 -9.38 -3.40
CA TYR A 273 4.16 -8.65 -2.93
C TYR A 273 5.38 -8.85 -3.83
N ILE A 274 5.50 -9.99 -4.51
CA ILE A 274 6.55 -10.21 -5.53
C ILE A 274 6.34 -9.25 -6.70
N VAL A 275 5.14 -9.24 -7.28
CA VAL A 275 4.80 -8.38 -8.41
C VAL A 275 4.95 -6.90 -8.04
N LEU A 276 4.41 -6.50 -6.89
CA LEU A 276 4.57 -5.15 -6.39
C LEU A 276 6.04 -4.75 -6.23
N GLY A 277 6.84 -5.62 -5.61
CA GLY A 277 8.27 -5.39 -5.44
C GLY A 277 9.01 -5.24 -6.78
N VAL A 278 8.64 -6.03 -7.78
CA VAL A 278 9.18 -5.89 -9.15
C VAL A 278 8.80 -4.53 -9.75
N LEU A 279 7.52 -4.13 -9.68
CA LEU A 279 7.06 -2.84 -10.23
C LEU A 279 7.70 -1.65 -9.51
N GLU A 280 7.92 -1.77 -8.20
CA GLU A 280 8.59 -0.77 -7.38
C GLU A 280 10.08 -0.68 -7.73
N ASP A 281 10.80 -1.81 -7.74
CA ASP A 281 12.25 -1.85 -7.97
C ASP A 281 12.61 -1.47 -9.42
N VAL A 282 11.75 -1.82 -10.39
CA VAL A 282 11.88 -1.36 -11.79
C VAL A 282 11.69 0.16 -11.90
N GLY A 283 11.00 0.82 -10.95
CA GLY A 283 10.67 2.24 -11.02
C GLY A 283 9.40 2.55 -11.82
N TYR A 284 8.50 1.56 -11.98
CA TYR A 284 7.28 1.73 -12.75
C TYR A 284 6.14 2.39 -11.95
N LEU A 285 6.08 2.18 -10.62
CA LEU A 285 5.04 2.76 -9.77
C LEU A 285 5.01 4.31 -9.79
N PRO A 286 6.15 5.03 -9.68
CA PRO A 286 6.15 6.48 -9.81
C PRO A 286 5.61 6.98 -11.16
N ARG A 287 5.84 6.24 -12.25
CA ARG A 287 5.32 6.60 -13.58
C ARG A 287 3.81 6.48 -13.67
N ILE A 288 3.23 5.40 -13.11
CA ILE A 288 1.77 5.26 -13.00
C ILE A 288 1.21 6.41 -12.17
N SER A 289 1.87 6.76 -11.06
CA SER A 289 1.44 7.86 -10.19
C SER A 289 1.35 9.18 -10.96
N VAL A 290 2.34 9.51 -11.77
CA VAL A 290 2.31 10.71 -12.61
C VAL A 290 1.22 10.65 -13.69
N LEU A 291 1.03 9.49 -14.34
CA LEU A 291 0.00 9.33 -15.37
C LEU A 291 -1.42 9.58 -14.85
N VAL A 292 -1.71 9.16 -13.61
CA VAL A 292 -3.05 9.27 -13.02
C VAL A 292 -3.21 10.50 -12.14
N ASP A 293 -2.16 11.28 -11.91
CA ASP A 293 -2.14 12.39 -10.98
C ASP A 293 -3.25 13.42 -11.26
N ALA A 294 -3.42 13.83 -12.52
CA ALA A 294 -4.47 14.74 -12.93
C ALA A 294 -5.89 14.20 -12.63
N LEU A 295 -6.10 12.88 -12.68
CA LEU A 295 -7.37 12.26 -12.32
C LEU A 295 -7.54 12.21 -10.79
N MET A 296 -6.48 11.84 -10.07
CA MET A 296 -6.46 11.76 -8.61
C MET A 296 -6.71 13.13 -7.97
N HIS A 297 -6.17 14.20 -8.53
CA HIS A 297 -6.44 15.56 -8.06
C HIS A 297 -7.93 15.95 -8.09
N ARG A 298 -8.67 15.48 -9.10
CA ARG A 298 -10.13 15.74 -9.18
C ARG A 298 -10.92 15.09 -8.04
N VAL A 299 -10.42 14.03 -7.47
CA VAL A 299 -11.01 13.33 -6.32
C VAL A 299 -10.38 13.74 -4.98
N GLY A 300 -9.51 14.75 -4.99
CA GLY A 300 -8.85 15.29 -3.79
C GLY A 300 -7.69 14.45 -3.26
N LEU A 301 -7.12 13.61 -4.12
CA LEU A 301 -5.95 12.78 -3.84
C LEU A 301 -4.79 13.20 -4.76
N HIS A 302 -3.56 12.86 -4.40
CA HIS A 302 -2.40 12.94 -5.30
C HIS A 302 -2.16 11.61 -6.02
N GLY A 303 -1.38 11.64 -7.09
CA GLY A 303 -1.03 10.46 -7.89
C GLY A 303 -0.44 9.32 -7.06
N ALA A 304 0.29 9.62 -5.98
CA ALA A 304 0.82 8.61 -5.05
C ALA A 304 -0.27 7.72 -4.42
N ALA A 305 -1.52 8.21 -4.32
CA ALA A 305 -2.64 7.42 -3.80
C ALA A 305 -3.04 6.25 -4.72
N ILE A 306 -2.55 6.22 -5.96
CA ILE A 306 -2.76 5.08 -6.86
C ILE A 306 -2.08 3.81 -6.33
N VAL A 307 -0.96 3.95 -5.59
CA VAL A 307 -0.24 2.80 -5.03
C VAL A 307 -1.11 2.02 -4.04
N PRO A 308 -1.70 2.64 -2.99
CA PRO A 308 -2.72 1.98 -2.17
C PRO A 308 -3.89 1.39 -2.97
N CYS A 309 -4.39 2.09 -3.99
CA CYS A 309 -5.50 1.60 -4.81
C CYS A 309 -5.14 0.35 -5.62
N ILE A 310 -3.95 0.31 -6.22
CA ILE A 310 -3.44 -0.89 -6.93
C ILE A 310 -3.30 -2.05 -5.94
N LEU A 311 -2.78 -1.78 -4.75
CA LEU A 311 -2.70 -2.76 -3.67
C LEU A 311 -4.08 -3.29 -3.29
N GLY A 312 -5.07 -2.39 -3.22
CA GLY A 312 -6.47 -2.72 -2.93
C GLY A 312 -7.11 -3.65 -3.95
N LEU A 313 -6.74 -3.56 -5.24
CA LEU A 313 -7.20 -4.49 -6.29
C LEU A 313 -6.78 -5.94 -6.00
N GLY A 314 -5.63 -6.15 -5.37
CA GLY A 314 -5.22 -7.46 -4.87
C GLY A 314 -5.94 -7.81 -3.57
N CYS A 315 -5.71 -7.00 -2.54
CA CYS A 315 -6.34 -7.16 -1.22
C CYS A 315 -6.45 -5.79 -0.52
N ASN A 316 -7.62 -5.48 0.00
CA ASN A 316 -7.86 -4.21 0.69
C ASN A 316 -7.04 -4.06 1.99
N VAL A 317 -6.64 -5.16 2.64
CA VAL A 317 -5.82 -5.12 3.87
C VAL A 317 -4.47 -4.43 3.63
N PRO A 318 -3.58 -4.94 2.76
CA PRO A 318 -2.33 -4.25 2.43
C PRO A 318 -2.57 -2.89 1.76
N GLY A 319 -3.67 -2.72 1.02
CA GLY A 319 -4.04 -1.44 0.43
C GLY A 319 -4.26 -0.35 1.49
N VAL A 320 -5.03 -0.65 2.54
CA VAL A 320 -5.26 0.28 3.66
C VAL A 320 -3.97 0.56 4.42
N MET A 321 -3.16 -0.46 4.69
CA MET A 321 -1.85 -0.28 5.33
C MET A 321 -0.91 0.61 4.51
N ALA A 322 -0.96 0.49 3.18
CA ALA A 322 -0.13 1.30 2.29
C ALA A 322 -0.55 2.78 2.24
N THR A 323 -1.74 3.14 2.74
CA THR A 323 -2.12 4.56 2.86
C THR A 323 -1.20 5.34 3.80
N ARG A 324 -0.39 4.67 4.62
CA ARG A 324 0.67 5.27 5.45
C ARG A 324 1.70 6.06 4.63
N VAL A 325 1.89 5.70 3.36
CA VAL A 325 2.77 6.44 2.42
C VAL A 325 2.27 7.86 2.17
N LEU A 326 0.97 8.10 2.37
CA LEU A 326 0.38 9.42 2.20
C LEU A 326 0.63 10.27 3.46
N GLU A 327 1.18 11.45 3.28
CA GLU A 327 1.59 12.34 4.38
C GLU A 327 0.40 12.90 5.16
N SER A 328 -0.66 13.32 4.46
CA SER A 328 -1.81 13.97 5.06
C SER A 328 -2.81 12.98 5.66
N PRO A 329 -3.22 13.13 6.92
CA PRO A 329 -4.30 12.32 7.52
C PRO A 329 -5.61 12.37 6.72
N LYS A 330 -5.90 13.51 6.06
CA LYS A 330 -7.04 13.66 5.15
C LYS A 330 -6.92 12.71 3.97
N GLN A 331 -5.75 12.68 3.32
CA GLN A 331 -5.50 11.82 2.17
C GLN A 331 -5.53 10.34 2.56
N ARG A 332 -4.96 9.95 3.70
CA ARG A 332 -5.04 8.58 4.24
C ARG A 332 -6.48 8.13 4.42
N TYR A 333 -7.29 8.96 5.07
CA TYR A 333 -8.70 8.67 5.30
C TYR A 333 -9.50 8.59 4.00
N LEU A 334 -9.29 9.54 3.10
CA LEU A 334 -9.97 9.59 1.81
C LEU A 334 -9.60 8.40 0.92
N ALA A 335 -8.31 8.12 0.76
CA ALA A 335 -7.82 6.98 -0.03
C ALA A 335 -8.32 5.64 0.51
N ALA A 336 -8.22 5.41 1.83
CA ALA A 336 -8.70 4.19 2.45
C ALA A 336 -10.21 4.01 2.25
N THR A 337 -11.00 5.07 2.47
CA THR A 337 -12.47 5.02 2.33
C THR A 337 -12.89 4.79 0.88
N LEU A 338 -12.31 5.53 -0.09
CA LEU A 338 -12.60 5.35 -1.52
C LEU A 338 -12.21 3.97 -2.02
N MET A 339 -11.05 3.48 -1.61
CA MET A 339 -10.61 2.13 -1.95
C MET A 339 -11.60 1.08 -1.45
N ALA A 340 -12.03 1.17 -0.20
CA ALA A 340 -12.95 0.19 0.37
C ALA A 340 -14.37 0.24 -0.23
N VAL A 341 -14.81 1.40 -0.71
CA VAL A 341 -16.13 1.58 -1.35
C VAL A 341 -16.14 1.12 -2.80
N SER A 342 -15.07 1.32 -3.55
CA SER A 342 -15.13 1.26 -5.01
C SER A 342 -14.00 0.50 -5.69
N VAL A 343 -12.98 0.05 -4.96
CA VAL A 343 -11.91 -0.77 -5.53
C VAL A 343 -12.13 -2.23 -5.14
N PRO A 344 -12.59 -3.08 -6.07
CA PRO A 344 -12.87 -4.49 -5.78
C PRO A 344 -11.55 -5.27 -5.61
N CYS A 345 -11.42 -6.00 -4.50
CA CYS A 345 -10.26 -6.88 -4.27
C CYS A 345 -10.32 -8.14 -5.18
N ALA A 346 -9.26 -8.96 -5.17
CA ALA A 346 -9.18 -10.17 -6.00
C ALA A 346 -10.38 -11.10 -5.82
N ALA A 347 -10.81 -11.36 -4.57
CA ALA A 347 -11.99 -12.18 -4.28
C ALA A 347 -13.28 -11.59 -4.86
N GLN A 348 -13.44 -10.26 -4.77
CA GLN A 348 -14.60 -9.59 -5.39
C GLN A 348 -14.54 -9.62 -6.92
N ASN A 349 -13.34 -9.47 -7.49
CA ASN A 349 -13.16 -9.61 -8.94
C ASN A 349 -13.52 -11.04 -9.40
N ALA A 350 -13.04 -12.07 -8.72
CA ALA A 350 -13.42 -13.46 -8.99
C ALA A 350 -14.94 -13.66 -8.89
N MET A 351 -15.59 -13.08 -7.86
CA MET A 351 -17.05 -13.06 -7.72
C MET A 351 -17.74 -12.44 -8.94
N ILE A 352 -17.34 -11.23 -9.32
CA ILE A 352 -17.94 -10.50 -10.44
C ILE A 352 -17.83 -11.32 -11.74
N TRP A 353 -16.64 -11.84 -12.03
CA TRP A 353 -16.42 -12.66 -13.22
C TRP A 353 -17.11 -14.01 -13.16
N GLY A 354 -17.12 -14.68 -12.01
CA GLY A 354 -17.80 -15.97 -11.82
C GLY A 354 -19.30 -15.89 -11.99
N LEU A 355 -19.94 -14.88 -11.39
CA LEU A 355 -21.39 -14.70 -11.46
C LEU A 355 -21.87 -14.13 -12.80
N LEU A 356 -21.16 -13.16 -13.35
CA LEU A 356 -21.61 -12.42 -14.53
C LEU A 356 -20.96 -12.86 -15.84
N GLY A 357 -19.85 -13.63 -15.78
CA GLY A 357 -19.17 -14.14 -16.96
C GLY A 357 -20.08 -14.88 -17.93
N PRO A 358 -20.94 -15.82 -17.48
CA PRO A 358 -21.90 -16.54 -18.34
C PRO A 358 -22.92 -15.62 -19.03
N PHE A 359 -23.23 -14.45 -18.46
CA PHE A 359 -24.20 -13.50 -19.01
C PHE A 359 -23.60 -12.49 -19.99
N GLY A 360 -22.25 -12.42 -20.06
CA GLY A 360 -21.50 -11.61 -21.01
C GLY A 360 -20.88 -10.33 -20.47
N LEU A 361 -19.90 -9.82 -21.21
CA LEU A 361 -19.07 -8.66 -20.85
C LEU A 361 -19.84 -7.37 -20.56
N ARG A 362 -21.04 -7.21 -21.12
CA ARG A 362 -21.88 -6.03 -20.90
C ARG A 362 -22.20 -5.82 -19.42
N TYR A 363 -22.58 -6.89 -18.71
CA TYR A 363 -22.95 -6.81 -17.31
C TYR A 363 -21.73 -6.58 -16.41
N ILE A 364 -20.61 -7.17 -16.75
CA ILE A 364 -19.32 -6.94 -16.10
C ILE A 364 -18.91 -5.46 -16.27
N ALA A 365 -19.05 -4.90 -17.47
CA ALA A 365 -18.77 -3.50 -17.76
C ALA A 365 -19.66 -2.54 -16.95
N ILE A 366 -20.93 -2.88 -16.73
CA ILE A 366 -21.84 -2.10 -15.88
C ILE A 366 -21.32 -2.07 -14.43
N VAL A 367 -20.89 -3.20 -13.88
CA VAL A 367 -20.35 -3.25 -12.51
C VAL A 367 -19.11 -2.37 -12.37
N TYR A 368 -18.08 -2.58 -13.21
CA TYR A 368 -16.86 -1.78 -13.14
C TYR A 368 -17.09 -0.31 -13.47
N GLY A 369 -17.94 -0.01 -14.43
CA GLY A 369 -18.34 1.37 -14.75
C GLY A 369 -19.03 2.07 -13.58
N THR A 370 -19.90 1.36 -12.86
CA THR A 370 -20.55 1.87 -11.65
C THR A 370 -19.53 2.11 -10.54
N LEU A 371 -18.64 1.16 -10.27
CA LEU A 371 -17.60 1.33 -9.25
C LEU A 371 -16.65 2.48 -9.58
N ALA A 372 -16.25 2.65 -10.84
CA ALA A 372 -15.44 3.78 -11.30
C ALA A 372 -16.18 5.12 -11.12
N LEU A 373 -17.47 5.17 -11.46
CA LEU A 373 -18.30 6.35 -11.27
C LEU A 373 -18.42 6.71 -9.77
N VAL A 374 -18.60 5.69 -8.93
CA VAL A 374 -18.63 5.87 -7.46
C VAL A 374 -17.30 6.39 -6.94
N PHE A 375 -16.17 5.85 -7.42
CA PHE A 375 -14.83 6.35 -7.03
C PHE A 375 -14.70 7.84 -7.30
N ILE A 376 -15.09 8.29 -8.49
CA ILE A 376 -15.00 9.69 -8.90
C ILE A 376 -15.98 10.56 -8.11
N THR A 377 -17.25 10.18 -8.03
CA THR A 377 -18.29 10.99 -7.38
C THR A 377 -18.12 11.04 -5.87
N ALA A 378 -17.86 9.92 -5.22
CA ALA A 378 -17.60 9.88 -3.78
C ALA A 378 -16.30 10.63 -3.44
N GLY A 379 -15.24 10.49 -4.23
CA GLY A 379 -13.99 11.24 -4.05
C GLY A 379 -14.22 12.72 -4.12
N PHE A 380 -14.91 13.20 -5.15
CA PHE A 380 -15.24 14.60 -5.32
C PHE A 380 -16.08 15.17 -4.15
N ILE A 381 -17.06 14.42 -3.69
CA ILE A 381 -17.93 14.83 -2.56
C ILE A 381 -17.13 14.85 -1.26
N LEU A 382 -16.44 13.73 -0.95
CA LEU A 382 -15.71 13.58 0.30
C LEU A 382 -14.53 14.54 0.43
N SER A 383 -13.83 14.83 -0.68
CA SER A 383 -12.71 15.79 -0.67
C SER A 383 -13.10 17.19 -0.26
N ARG A 384 -14.37 17.58 -0.52
CA ARG A 384 -14.93 18.88 -0.13
C ARG A 384 -15.48 18.92 1.30
N ILE A 385 -15.98 17.78 1.78
CA ILE A 385 -16.55 17.67 3.13
C ILE A 385 -15.44 17.50 4.17
N ILE A 386 -14.40 16.75 3.83
CA ILE A 386 -13.29 16.48 4.75
C ILE A 386 -12.31 17.65 4.69
N GLY A 387 -12.25 18.42 5.78
CA GLY A 387 -11.29 19.51 5.94
C GLY A 387 -9.86 18.99 6.07
N GLY A 388 -8.89 19.86 5.76
CA GLY A 388 -7.45 19.59 5.84
C GLY A 388 -6.74 19.93 4.54
N GLU A 389 -5.44 20.15 4.64
CA GLU A 389 -4.58 20.46 3.51
C GLU A 389 -4.12 19.18 2.81
N SER A 390 -3.92 19.27 1.52
CA SER A 390 -3.28 18.24 0.70
C SER A 390 -2.02 18.86 0.14
N PRO A 391 -0.86 18.69 0.83
CA PRO A 391 0.39 19.26 0.35
C PRO A 391 0.76 18.66 -1.02
N GLU A 392 1.33 19.49 -1.88
CA GLU A 392 1.84 19.02 -3.18
C GLU A 392 3.02 18.09 -2.95
N ILE A 393 2.98 16.91 -3.53
CA ILE A 393 4.06 15.92 -3.44
C ILE A 393 4.86 15.98 -4.74
N PHE A 394 6.15 16.29 -4.62
CA PHE A 394 7.09 16.17 -5.73
C PHE A 394 7.54 14.71 -5.85
N LEU A 395 6.98 14.00 -6.83
CA LEU A 395 7.38 12.64 -7.15
C LEU A 395 8.59 12.64 -8.08
N GLU A 396 9.72 12.14 -7.59
CA GLU A 396 10.86 11.84 -8.45
C GLU A 396 10.61 10.55 -9.22
N ILE A 397 10.85 10.58 -10.54
CA ILE A 397 10.68 9.43 -11.42
C ILE A 397 12.06 8.80 -11.61
N PRO A 398 12.36 7.68 -10.92
CA PRO A 398 13.64 7.00 -11.09
C PRO A 398 13.75 6.37 -12.48
N PRO A 399 14.97 6.23 -13.02
CA PRO A 399 15.20 5.49 -14.26
C PRO A 399 14.84 4.01 -14.08
N TYR A 400 14.51 3.32 -15.20
CA TYR A 400 14.25 1.88 -15.15
C TYR A 400 15.50 1.10 -14.72
N ARG A 401 15.29 0.16 -13.80
CA ARG A 401 16.35 -0.70 -13.25
C ARG A 401 15.94 -2.17 -13.29
N VAL A 402 16.94 -3.02 -13.36
CA VAL A 402 16.72 -4.47 -13.20
C VAL A 402 16.62 -4.75 -11.70
N PRO A 403 15.55 -5.40 -11.23
CA PRO A 403 15.38 -5.75 -9.81
C PRO A 403 16.49 -6.70 -9.33
N ASP A 404 17.01 -6.46 -8.12
CA ASP A 404 17.88 -7.43 -7.46
C ASP A 404 17.05 -8.54 -6.82
N GLY A 405 17.27 -9.78 -7.26
CA GLY A 405 16.47 -10.92 -6.80
C GLY A 405 16.60 -11.21 -5.29
N ARG A 406 17.75 -10.92 -4.68
CA ARG A 406 17.96 -11.13 -3.24
C ARG A 406 17.23 -10.07 -2.42
N ALA A 407 17.32 -8.82 -2.85
CA ALA A 407 16.61 -7.71 -2.22
C ALA A 407 15.08 -7.90 -2.34
N LEU A 408 14.59 -8.30 -3.52
CA LEU A 408 13.19 -8.60 -3.78
C LEU A 408 12.67 -9.73 -2.86
N PHE A 409 13.41 -10.84 -2.75
CA PHE A 409 13.03 -11.95 -1.87
C PHE A 409 12.98 -11.52 -0.40
N LYS A 410 14.00 -10.79 0.09
CA LYS A 410 14.05 -10.30 1.47
C LYS A 410 12.89 -9.33 1.77
N LYS A 411 12.60 -8.41 0.84
CA LYS A 411 11.49 -7.45 0.94
C LYS A 411 10.14 -8.17 0.98
N THR A 412 9.90 -9.12 0.07
CA THR A 412 8.69 -9.95 0.04
C THR A 412 8.51 -10.73 1.32
N TRP A 413 9.56 -11.39 1.80
CA TRP A 413 9.52 -12.16 3.06
C TRP A 413 9.19 -11.29 4.27
N MET A 414 9.82 -10.11 4.39
CA MET A 414 9.55 -9.18 5.48
C MET A 414 8.10 -8.70 5.45
N ARG A 415 7.59 -8.30 4.28
CA ARG A 415 6.21 -7.84 4.10
C ARG A 415 5.20 -8.96 4.41
N SER A 416 5.44 -10.17 3.93
CA SER A 416 4.58 -11.33 4.20
C SER A 416 4.56 -11.71 5.68
N LYS A 417 5.72 -11.70 6.34
CA LYS A 417 5.82 -11.96 7.78
C LYS A 417 5.10 -10.88 8.62
N HIS A 418 5.24 -9.62 8.24
CA HIS A 418 4.55 -8.52 8.89
C HIS A 418 3.04 -8.62 8.73
N PHE A 419 2.57 -8.91 7.50
CA PHE A 419 1.16 -9.18 7.23
C PHE A 419 0.61 -10.31 8.10
N LEU A 420 1.31 -11.44 8.20
CA LEU A 420 0.89 -12.55 9.06
C LEU A 420 0.76 -12.13 10.52
N LYS A 421 1.75 -11.43 11.06
CA LYS A 421 1.73 -10.96 12.45
C LYS A 421 0.60 -9.98 12.74
N GLU A 422 0.26 -9.14 11.77
CA GLU A 422 -0.78 -8.13 11.93
C GLU A 422 -2.18 -8.65 11.58
N ALA A 423 -2.34 -9.35 10.46
CA ALA A 423 -3.67 -9.73 9.97
C ALA A 423 -4.25 -10.96 10.66
N VAL A 424 -3.42 -12.00 10.94
CA VAL A 424 -3.92 -13.27 11.49
C VAL A 424 -4.66 -13.11 12.82
N PRO A 425 -4.16 -12.37 13.83
CA PRO A 425 -4.88 -12.21 15.09
C PRO A 425 -6.26 -11.56 14.92
N TYR A 426 -6.35 -10.57 14.01
CA TYR A 426 -7.64 -9.90 13.76
C TYR A 426 -8.62 -10.76 12.97
N VAL A 427 -8.11 -11.58 12.04
CA VAL A 427 -8.95 -12.55 11.32
C VAL A 427 -9.49 -13.60 12.29
N LEU A 428 -8.64 -14.14 13.16
CA LEU A 428 -9.06 -15.08 14.20
C LEU A 428 -10.11 -14.47 15.14
N LEU A 429 -9.88 -13.23 15.59
CA LEU A 429 -10.84 -12.52 16.42
C LEU A 429 -12.16 -12.30 15.67
N GLY A 430 -12.11 -11.93 14.41
CA GLY A 430 -13.28 -11.74 13.57
C GLY A 430 -14.08 -13.02 13.35
N VAL A 431 -13.41 -14.13 13.04
CA VAL A 431 -14.05 -15.45 12.89
C VAL A 431 -14.66 -15.89 14.22
N PHE A 432 -13.95 -15.71 15.34
CA PHE A 432 -14.47 -16.01 16.67
C PHE A 432 -15.73 -15.21 16.99
N LEU A 433 -15.69 -13.89 16.80
CA LEU A 433 -16.83 -13.02 17.07
C LEU A 433 -18.05 -13.43 16.24
N MET A 434 -17.84 -13.74 14.96
CA MET A 434 -18.93 -14.15 14.08
C MET A 434 -19.48 -15.53 14.41
N ASN A 435 -18.62 -16.46 14.79
CA ASN A 435 -19.08 -17.77 15.29
C ASN A 435 -20.01 -17.59 16.48
N VAL A 436 -19.61 -16.76 17.43
CA VAL A 436 -20.46 -16.43 18.61
C VAL A 436 -21.78 -15.77 18.18
N LEU A 437 -21.74 -14.79 17.28
CA LEU A 437 -22.94 -14.11 16.77
C LEU A 437 -23.87 -15.07 16.01
N PHE A 438 -23.30 -16.04 15.30
CA PHE A 438 -24.06 -17.07 14.60
C PHE A 438 -24.75 -18.03 15.62
N ILE A 439 -24.00 -18.51 16.62
CA ILE A 439 -24.55 -19.41 17.67
C ILE A 439 -25.68 -18.74 18.46
N ILE A 440 -25.57 -17.43 18.73
CA ILE A 440 -26.59 -16.66 19.49
C ILE A 440 -27.82 -16.33 18.58
N GLY A 441 -27.74 -16.54 17.27
CA GLY A 441 -28.84 -16.23 16.35
C GLY A 441 -28.95 -14.74 15.97
N VAL A 442 -27.93 -13.93 16.29
CA VAL A 442 -27.90 -12.50 15.91
C VAL A 442 -27.83 -12.33 14.39
N VAL A 443 -27.16 -13.24 13.68
CA VAL A 443 -27.04 -13.23 12.21
C VAL A 443 -28.42 -13.34 11.57
N ASP A 444 -29.29 -14.23 12.07
CA ASP A 444 -30.65 -14.40 11.56
C ASP A 444 -31.52 -13.19 11.88
N ALA A 445 -31.37 -12.60 13.08
CA ALA A 445 -32.07 -11.38 13.44
C ALA A 445 -31.67 -10.18 12.58
N VAL A 446 -30.38 -10.01 12.30
CA VAL A 446 -29.88 -8.96 11.39
C VAL A 446 -30.35 -9.24 9.95
N GLY A 447 -30.38 -10.51 9.52
CA GLY A 447 -30.90 -10.95 8.23
C GLY A 447 -32.36 -10.53 8.02
N SER A 448 -33.20 -10.78 9.00
CA SER A 448 -34.63 -10.40 8.97
C SER A 448 -34.81 -8.88 8.98
N LEU A 449 -33.94 -8.12 9.66
CA LEU A 449 -33.95 -6.67 9.64
C LEU A 449 -33.48 -6.09 8.30
N ALA A 450 -32.56 -6.75 7.62
CA ALA A 450 -32.05 -6.36 6.30
C ALA A 450 -32.99 -6.78 5.15
N GLU A 451 -33.84 -7.77 5.35
CA GLU A 451 -34.76 -8.31 4.34
C GLU A 451 -35.56 -7.20 3.59
N PRO A 452 -36.19 -6.21 4.26
CA PRO A 452 -36.93 -5.15 3.58
C PRO A 452 -36.06 -4.29 2.65
N VAL A 453 -34.79 -4.07 3.01
CA VAL A 453 -33.84 -3.32 2.19
C VAL A 453 -33.42 -4.16 0.99
N VAL A 454 -33.10 -5.43 1.22
CA VAL A 454 -32.62 -6.34 0.18
C VAL A 454 -33.72 -6.64 -0.86
N THR A 455 -34.93 -6.91 -0.39
CA THR A 455 -36.05 -7.21 -1.29
C THR A 455 -36.71 -5.97 -1.87
N GLY A 456 -36.93 -4.94 -1.06
CA GLY A 456 -37.62 -3.72 -1.46
C GLY A 456 -36.78 -2.73 -2.25
N LEU A 457 -35.53 -2.45 -1.78
CA LEU A 457 -34.66 -1.47 -2.44
C LEU A 457 -33.79 -2.09 -3.53
N PHE A 458 -33.23 -3.27 -3.29
CA PHE A 458 -32.32 -3.92 -4.23
C PHE A 458 -33.02 -4.87 -5.20
N GLY A 459 -34.30 -5.23 -4.96
CA GLY A 459 -35.05 -6.16 -5.81
C GLY A 459 -34.50 -7.58 -5.83
N LEU A 460 -33.76 -7.99 -4.79
CA LEU A 460 -33.13 -9.29 -4.69
C LEU A 460 -34.05 -10.29 -3.96
N PRO A 461 -33.90 -11.60 -4.21
CA PRO A 461 -34.60 -12.63 -3.43
C PRO A 461 -34.29 -12.51 -1.94
N LYS A 462 -35.23 -12.91 -1.08
CA LYS A 462 -35.03 -12.80 0.39
C LYS A 462 -33.83 -13.62 0.88
N ASP A 463 -33.55 -14.76 0.24
CA ASP A 463 -32.41 -15.61 0.57
C ASP A 463 -31.06 -14.93 0.30
N ALA A 464 -31.03 -13.91 -0.57
CA ALA A 464 -29.83 -13.08 -0.77
C ALA A 464 -29.48 -12.24 0.46
N ALA A 465 -30.41 -11.94 1.38
CA ALA A 465 -30.12 -11.20 2.59
C ALA A 465 -29.13 -11.94 3.50
N ALA A 466 -29.33 -13.23 3.72
CA ALA A 466 -28.39 -14.08 4.46
C ALA A 466 -27.00 -14.11 3.79
N THR A 467 -26.98 -14.25 2.45
CA THR A 467 -25.73 -14.23 1.67
C THR A 467 -24.96 -12.92 1.80
N MET A 468 -25.65 -11.79 1.83
CA MET A 468 -25.00 -10.48 2.01
C MET A 468 -24.34 -10.36 3.37
N ILE A 469 -24.93 -10.91 4.44
CA ILE A 469 -24.32 -10.91 5.77
C ILE A 469 -23.09 -11.82 5.80
N VAL A 470 -23.20 -13.03 5.23
CA VAL A 470 -22.05 -13.93 5.10
C VAL A 470 -20.96 -13.32 4.25
N GLY A 471 -21.31 -12.58 3.20
CA GLY A 471 -20.36 -11.83 2.36
C GLY A 471 -19.54 -10.76 3.09
N PHE A 472 -20.00 -10.27 4.24
CA PHE A 472 -19.17 -9.42 5.12
C PHE A 472 -17.98 -10.19 5.72
N LEU A 473 -18.18 -11.45 6.03
CA LEU A 473 -17.11 -12.32 6.55
C LEU A 473 -16.14 -12.72 5.45
N ARG A 474 -16.72 -13.24 4.38
CA ARG A 474 -16.01 -13.82 3.25
C ARG A 474 -16.77 -13.51 1.96
N LYS A 475 -16.24 -12.60 1.18
CA LYS A 475 -16.90 -12.17 -0.07
C LYS A 475 -16.91 -13.24 -1.16
N ASP A 476 -15.97 -14.16 -1.14
CA ASP A 476 -15.88 -15.31 -2.03
C ASP A 476 -17.00 -16.35 -1.79
N VAL A 477 -17.35 -16.60 -0.54
CA VAL A 477 -18.44 -17.52 -0.18
C VAL A 477 -19.79 -17.01 -0.69
N ALA A 478 -19.96 -15.68 -0.73
CA ALA A 478 -21.18 -15.09 -1.28
C ALA A 478 -21.44 -15.51 -2.74
N VAL A 479 -20.41 -15.81 -3.53
CA VAL A 479 -20.55 -16.33 -4.91
C VAL A 479 -21.29 -17.67 -4.92
N GLY A 480 -20.77 -18.61 -4.13
CA GLY A 480 -21.36 -19.96 -4.05
C GLY A 480 -22.79 -19.94 -3.55
N MET A 481 -23.15 -18.98 -2.69
CA MET A 481 -24.50 -18.83 -2.15
C MET A 481 -25.45 -18.07 -3.08
N LEU A 482 -24.95 -17.13 -3.90
CA LEU A 482 -25.78 -16.38 -4.86
C LEU A 482 -26.07 -17.16 -6.14
N ALA A 483 -25.12 -17.95 -6.60
CA ALA A 483 -25.25 -18.69 -7.86
C ALA A 483 -26.49 -19.61 -7.93
N PRO A 484 -26.85 -20.39 -6.89
CA PRO A 484 -28.00 -21.28 -6.93
C PRO A 484 -29.35 -20.58 -6.78
N LEU A 485 -29.40 -19.27 -6.46
CA LEU A 485 -30.67 -18.55 -6.23
C LEU A 485 -31.47 -18.25 -7.53
N GLY A 486 -30.95 -18.60 -8.71
CA GLY A 486 -31.66 -18.42 -9.99
C GLY A 486 -31.95 -16.96 -10.36
N MET A 487 -31.08 -16.04 -9.90
CA MET A 487 -31.23 -14.59 -10.10
C MET A 487 -31.02 -14.19 -11.57
N THR A 488 -31.71 -13.15 -11.99
CA THR A 488 -31.48 -12.53 -13.30
C THR A 488 -30.14 -11.84 -13.37
N ALA A 489 -29.61 -11.61 -14.59
CA ALA A 489 -28.36 -10.89 -14.79
C ALA A 489 -28.37 -9.47 -14.14
N GLY A 490 -29.50 -8.77 -14.20
CA GLY A 490 -29.69 -7.48 -13.55
C GLY A 490 -29.56 -7.56 -12.02
N GLN A 491 -30.20 -8.55 -11.41
CA GLN A 491 -30.12 -8.80 -9.96
C GLN A 491 -28.69 -9.17 -9.54
N LEU A 492 -27.98 -9.97 -10.34
CA LEU A 492 -26.57 -10.31 -10.08
C LEU A 492 -25.65 -9.08 -10.18
N VAL A 493 -25.93 -8.14 -11.11
CA VAL A 493 -25.20 -6.85 -11.16
C VAL A 493 -25.43 -6.06 -9.88
N VAL A 494 -26.69 -5.89 -9.44
CA VAL A 494 -27.02 -5.18 -8.20
C VAL A 494 -26.33 -5.84 -7.01
N ALA A 495 -26.47 -7.15 -6.86
CA ALA A 495 -25.84 -7.90 -5.78
C ALA A 495 -24.32 -7.74 -5.78
N SER A 496 -23.66 -7.85 -6.94
CA SER A 496 -22.22 -7.70 -7.10
C SER A 496 -21.74 -6.30 -6.70
N VAL A 497 -22.42 -5.25 -7.15
CA VAL A 497 -22.07 -3.86 -6.81
C VAL A 497 -22.28 -3.59 -5.32
N VAL A 498 -23.40 -3.99 -4.76
CA VAL A 498 -23.69 -3.79 -3.35
C VAL A 498 -22.68 -4.55 -2.48
N LEU A 499 -22.39 -5.83 -2.79
CA LEU A 499 -21.37 -6.62 -2.09
C LEU A 499 -19.96 -6.01 -2.22
N ALA A 500 -19.65 -5.37 -3.35
CA ALA A 500 -18.38 -4.68 -3.51
C ALA A 500 -18.27 -3.46 -2.59
N MET A 501 -19.38 -2.70 -2.41
CA MET A 501 -19.38 -1.37 -1.81
C MET A 501 -19.68 -1.33 -0.31
N TYR A 502 -20.57 -2.21 0.21
CA TYR A 502 -21.24 -1.97 1.51
C TYR A 502 -20.32 -2.11 2.73
N PHE A 503 -19.46 -3.11 2.75
CA PHE A 503 -18.47 -3.28 3.83
C PHE A 503 -17.23 -4.01 3.31
N PRO A 504 -16.03 -3.64 3.77
CA PRO A 504 -14.85 -4.47 3.55
C PRO A 504 -14.97 -5.76 4.40
N CYS A 505 -14.18 -6.79 4.07
CA CYS A 505 -14.15 -8.00 4.89
C CYS A 505 -13.68 -7.70 6.33
N VAL A 506 -13.97 -8.60 7.27
CA VAL A 506 -13.62 -8.46 8.70
C VAL A 506 -12.16 -8.10 8.90
N ALA A 507 -11.24 -8.72 8.15
CA ALA A 507 -9.81 -8.42 8.21
C ALA A 507 -9.51 -6.96 7.84
N THR A 508 -10.11 -6.44 6.77
CA THR A 508 -9.95 -5.05 6.35
C THR A 508 -10.57 -4.09 7.36
N PHE A 509 -11.72 -4.44 7.92
CA PHE A 509 -12.38 -3.62 8.94
C PHE A 509 -11.51 -3.48 10.19
N ALA A 510 -10.87 -4.56 10.65
CA ALA A 510 -9.95 -4.55 11.76
C ALA A 510 -8.72 -3.65 11.49
N VAL A 511 -8.17 -3.71 10.27
CA VAL A 511 -7.07 -2.83 9.88
C VAL A 511 -7.52 -1.36 9.78
N PHE A 512 -8.74 -1.09 9.31
CA PHE A 512 -9.32 0.26 9.35
C PHE A 512 -9.35 0.82 10.78
N MET A 513 -9.79 0.02 11.77
CA MET A 513 -9.80 0.45 13.18
C MET A 513 -8.40 0.79 13.68
N LYS A 514 -7.39 0.02 13.27
CA LYS A 514 -5.99 0.24 13.65
C LYS A 514 -5.40 1.50 12.99
N GLU A 515 -5.63 1.69 11.69
CA GLU A 515 -5.00 2.76 10.90
C GLU A 515 -5.72 4.12 11.06
N LEU A 516 -7.04 4.12 11.10
CA LEU A 516 -7.85 5.33 11.10
C LEU A 516 -8.48 5.65 12.46
N GLY A 517 -8.45 4.69 13.39
CA GLY A 517 -9.13 4.77 14.67
C GLY A 517 -10.64 4.53 14.58
N LEU A 518 -11.26 4.21 15.71
CA LEU A 518 -12.66 3.79 15.79
C LEU A 518 -13.65 4.81 15.21
N LYS A 519 -13.45 6.10 15.50
CA LYS A 519 -14.35 7.19 15.06
C LYS A 519 -14.37 7.33 13.52
N ASN A 520 -13.21 7.31 12.89
CA ASN A 520 -13.10 7.44 11.44
C ASN A 520 -13.55 6.15 10.74
N THR A 521 -13.28 4.98 11.31
CA THR A 521 -13.79 3.70 10.81
C THR A 521 -15.31 3.67 10.82
N ALA A 522 -15.96 4.11 11.90
CA ALA A 522 -17.42 4.19 11.96
C ALA A 522 -18.00 5.17 10.92
N ARG A 523 -17.34 6.31 10.69
CA ARG A 523 -17.73 7.25 9.62
C ARG A 523 -17.59 6.63 8.24
N SER A 524 -16.47 5.96 7.96
CA SER A 524 -16.26 5.26 6.69
C SER A 524 -17.30 4.16 6.49
N ALA A 525 -17.62 3.39 7.53
CA ALA A 525 -18.65 2.36 7.48
C ALA A 525 -20.03 2.94 7.12
N LEU A 526 -20.40 4.06 7.72
CA LEU A 526 -21.65 4.76 7.40
C LEU A 526 -21.68 5.23 5.94
N ILE A 527 -20.56 5.78 5.43
CA ILE A 527 -20.43 6.20 4.05
C ILE A 527 -20.58 5.01 3.10
N MET A 528 -19.92 3.88 3.40
CA MET A 528 -20.00 2.66 2.60
C MET A 528 -21.43 2.12 2.51
N VAL A 529 -22.11 1.97 3.64
CA VAL A 529 -23.50 1.47 3.68
C VAL A 529 -24.44 2.43 2.95
N SER A 530 -24.32 3.74 3.19
CA SER A 530 -25.17 4.73 2.53
C SER A 530 -24.95 4.75 1.02
N ALA A 531 -23.69 4.73 0.57
CA ALA A 531 -23.35 4.70 -0.85
C ALA A 531 -23.85 3.41 -1.51
N ALA A 532 -23.65 2.25 -0.89
CA ALA A 532 -24.12 0.96 -1.40
C ALA A 532 -25.65 0.93 -1.52
N THR A 533 -26.36 1.47 -0.53
CA THR A 533 -27.83 1.54 -0.55
C THR A 533 -28.33 2.44 -1.66
N ILE A 534 -27.77 3.63 -1.81
CA ILE A 534 -28.16 4.58 -2.87
C ILE A 534 -27.89 3.98 -4.26
N VAL A 535 -26.67 3.50 -4.48
CA VAL A 535 -26.26 2.95 -5.78
C VAL A 535 -27.01 1.67 -6.12
N GLY A 536 -27.19 0.77 -5.15
CA GLY A 536 -27.96 -0.47 -5.34
C GLY A 536 -29.41 -0.18 -5.71
N THR A 537 -30.05 0.78 -5.06
CA THR A 537 -31.43 1.21 -5.37
C THR A 537 -31.54 1.81 -6.78
N ILE A 538 -30.60 2.68 -7.16
CA ILE A 538 -30.57 3.29 -8.50
C ILE A 538 -30.37 2.22 -9.57
N LEU A 539 -29.42 1.30 -9.35
CA LEU A 539 -29.16 0.20 -10.30
C LEU A 539 -30.37 -0.73 -10.43
N ASN A 540 -31.03 -1.07 -9.33
CA ASN A 540 -32.24 -1.87 -9.36
C ASN A 540 -33.31 -1.18 -10.21
N ALA A 541 -33.56 0.12 -9.99
CA ALA A 541 -34.53 0.88 -10.77
C ALA A 541 -34.19 0.94 -12.27
N ILE A 542 -32.90 1.02 -12.63
CA ILE A 542 -32.47 1.07 -14.05
C ILE A 542 -32.52 -0.30 -14.73
N LEU A 543 -32.19 -1.37 -14.01
CA LEU A 543 -32.06 -2.72 -14.59
C LEU A 543 -33.37 -3.52 -14.53
N THR A 544 -34.35 -3.05 -13.75
CA THR A 544 -35.69 -3.70 -13.68
C THR A 544 -36.67 -3.13 -14.73
N ILE A 545 -36.28 -2.00 -15.40
CA ILE A 545 -36.98 -1.46 -16.57
C ILE A 545 -36.44 -2.15 -17.84
#